data_5919b49b1ec4fb83125bcf402b32fa61
#
_entry.id   5919b49b1ec4fb83125bcf402b32fa61
#
_cell.length_a   1.000
_cell.length_b   1.000
_cell.length_c   1.000
_cell.angle_alpha   90.00
_cell.angle_beta   90.00
_cell.angle_gamma   90.00
#
_symmetry.space_group_name_H-M   'P 1'
#
loop_
_entity.id
_entity.type
_entity.pdbx_description
1 polymer ?
#
loop_
_entity_poly.entity_id
_entity_poly.type
_entity_poly.pdbx_seq_one_letter_code
_entity_poly.pdbx_strand_id
1 'polypeptide(L)'
;MESKFDFAEETNAANAEVEREAKGFLKSLLRFISTLLSIRKDTDDRATIQAIQDDISFRGATAWVLICSIFLASIGLNANSTAVVIGAMLIAPLMGPVLGVGVSLAINDLATLRRSLVNFGVMVLLSVLTAFLFFALFPLREESSELLARVSPDIRDVLIAFFGGLALIIARTKKGTIASVIFGVAIATALMPPLCTVGYALAHSNLPYALGALSLFAIDR
;
A
#
# COMPACT_ATOMS: atom_id res chain seq x y z
N MET A 1 70.97 6.85 15.79
CA MET A 1 70.10 7.22 14.66
C MET A 1 69.14 6.08 14.29
N GLU A 2 69.38 4.87 14.78
CA GLU A 2 68.56 3.65 14.53
C GLU A 2 67.17 3.64 15.24
N SER A 3 67.03 4.22 16.43
CA SER A 3 65.80 4.08 17.22
C SER A 3 64.55 4.83 16.66
N LYS A 4 64.74 5.86 15.81
CA LYS A 4 63.63 6.59 15.18
C LYS A 4 63.04 5.86 13.95
N PHE A 5 63.81 5.02 13.32
CA PHE A 5 63.34 4.22 12.17
C PHE A 5 62.48 3.04 12.63
N ASP A 6 62.79 2.45 13.77
CA ASP A 6 62.07 1.31 14.32
C ASP A 6 60.63 1.68 14.75
N PHE A 7 60.45 2.84 15.38
CA PHE A 7 59.12 3.33 15.79
C PHE A 7 58.19 3.69 14.61
N ALA A 8 58.77 4.14 13.48
CA ALA A 8 57.97 4.48 12.31
C ALA A 8 57.48 3.22 11.55
N GLU A 9 58.27 2.17 11.56
CA GLU A 9 57.96 0.89 10.95
C GLU A 9 56.91 0.11 11.77
N GLU A 10 57.01 0.12 13.09
CA GLU A 10 56.03 -0.46 14.01
C GLU A 10 54.67 0.26 13.95
N THR A 11 54.67 1.60 13.89
CA THR A 11 53.41 2.37 13.74
C THR A 11 52.75 2.14 12.38
N ASN A 12 53.53 1.99 11.31
CA ASN A 12 52.98 1.69 9.98
C ASN A 12 52.44 0.26 9.90
N ALA A 13 53.07 -0.71 10.55
CA ALA A 13 52.59 -2.08 10.64
C ALA A 13 51.28 -2.16 11.45
N ALA A 14 51.22 -1.50 12.60
CA ALA A 14 50.02 -1.43 13.43
C ALA A 14 48.84 -0.73 12.69
N ASN A 15 49.10 0.36 11.99
CA ASN A 15 48.10 1.04 11.18
C ASN A 15 47.59 0.18 10.01
N ALA A 16 48.48 -0.60 9.37
CA ALA A 16 48.10 -1.52 8.31
C ALA A 16 47.26 -2.70 8.83
N GLU A 17 47.49 -3.15 10.05
CA GLU A 17 46.73 -4.20 10.70
C GLU A 17 45.33 -3.71 11.09
N VAL A 18 45.23 -2.53 11.69
CA VAL A 18 43.95 -1.86 12.00
C VAL A 18 43.12 -1.60 10.73
N GLU A 19 43.79 -1.20 9.65
CA GLU A 19 43.09 -0.98 8.36
C GLU A 19 42.59 -2.30 7.74
N ARG A 20 43.30 -3.39 7.88
CA ARG A 20 42.87 -4.74 7.45
C ARG A 20 41.70 -5.24 8.29
N GLU A 21 41.77 -5.08 9.60
CA GLU A 21 40.67 -5.44 10.49
C GLU A 21 39.42 -4.61 10.24
N ALA A 22 39.54 -3.29 10.06
CA ALA A 22 38.45 -2.40 9.71
C ALA A 22 37.79 -2.78 8.36
N LYS A 23 38.60 -3.08 7.34
CA LYS A 23 38.11 -3.58 6.04
C LYS A 23 37.43 -4.94 6.17
N GLY A 24 37.96 -5.83 7.01
CA GLY A 24 37.37 -7.13 7.33
C GLY A 24 36.02 -7.00 8.01
N PHE A 25 35.92 -6.12 9.00
CA PHE A 25 34.70 -5.80 9.71
C PHE A 25 33.66 -5.19 8.77
N LEU A 26 34.02 -4.20 7.95
CA LEU A 26 33.16 -3.57 6.98
C LEU A 26 32.60 -4.60 5.97
N LYS A 27 33.44 -5.49 5.48
CA LYS A 27 33.06 -6.56 4.55
C LYS A 27 32.10 -7.58 5.21
N SER A 28 32.32 -7.90 6.47
CA SER A 28 31.42 -8.77 7.26
C SER A 28 30.10 -8.10 7.52
N LEU A 29 30.10 -6.81 7.87
CA LEU A 29 28.90 -6.01 8.08
C LEU A 29 28.08 -5.89 6.79
N LEU A 30 28.73 -5.58 5.66
CA LEU A 30 28.06 -5.51 4.36
C LEU A 30 27.47 -6.87 3.95
N ARG A 31 28.19 -7.97 4.21
CA ARG A 31 27.69 -9.32 3.95
C ARG A 31 26.50 -9.66 4.85
N PHE A 32 26.55 -9.29 6.12
CA PHE A 32 25.46 -9.47 7.08
C PHE A 32 24.23 -8.68 6.63
N ILE A 33 24.37 -7.39 6.28
CA ILE A 33 23.32 -6.54 5.76
C ILE A 33 22.74 -7.11 4.45
N SER A 34 23.60 -7.56 3.53
CA SER A 34 23.16 -8.15 2.26
C SER A 34 22.38 -9.46 2.49
N THR A 35 22.73 -10.23 3.51
CA THR A 35 22.01 -11.46 3.87
C THR A 35 20.67 -11.16 4.53
N LEU A 36 20.62 -10.15 5.41
CA LEU A 36 19.39 -9.67 6.03
C LEU A 36 18.41 -9.09 5.01
N LEU A 37 18.91 -8.36 4.02
CA LEU A 37 18.10 -7.75 2.95
C LEU A 37 17.80 -8.70 1.79
N SER A 38 18.36 -9.91 1.80
CA SER A 38 18.17 -10.91 0.75
C SER A 38 16.79 -11.57 0.88
N ILE A 39 15.83 -11.12 0.08
CA ILE A 39 14.44 -11.61 0.03
C ILE A 39 14.33 -12.89 -0.81
N ARG A 40 15.29 -13.14 -1.71
CA ARG A 40 15.23 -14.16 -2.77
C ARG A 40 15.10 -15.62 -2.28
N LYS A 41 15.58 -15.93 -1.07
CA LYS A 41 15.51 -17.29 -0.51
C LYS A 41 14.12 -17.63 0.06
N ASP A 42 13.38 -16.61 0.47
CA ASP A 42 12.08 -16.75 1.13
C ASP A 42 10.90 -16.49 0.19
N THR A 43 11.14 -16.26 -1.10
CA THR A 43 10.14 -15.94 -2.11
C THR A 43 9.69 -17.20 -2.86
N ASP A 44 8.37 -17.28 -3.14
CA ASP A 44 7.77 -18.23 -4.06
C ASP A 44 6.93 -17.48 -5.10
N ASP A 45 7.54 -17.19 -6.25
CA ASP A 45 6.93 -16.37 -7.29
C ASP A 45 5.65 -17.01 -7.85
N ARG A 46 5.62 -18.33 -8.02
CA ARG A 46 4.46 -19.03 -8.59
C ARG A 46 3.28 -19.04 -7.62
N ALA A 47 3.53 -19.37 -6.38
CA ALA A 47 2.49 -19.35 -5.34
C ALA A 47 1.95 -17.93 -5.12
N THR A 48 2.81 -16.92 -5.21
CA THR A 48 2.42 -15.51 -5.10
C THR A 48 1.52 -15.07 -6.24
N ILE A 49 1.89 -15.37 -7.49
CA ILE A 49 1.09 -15.03 -8.68
C ILE A 49 -0.28 -15.71 -8.60
N GLN A 50 -0.32 -16.99 -8.24
CA GLN A 50 -1.56 -17.75 -8.12
C GLN A 50 -2.46 -17.19 -7.02
N ALA A 51 -1.92 -16.88 -5.85
CA ALA A 51 -2.68 -16.27 -4.77
C ALA A 51 -3.28 -14.91 -5.17
N ILE A 52 -2.53 -14.08 -5.93
CA ILE A 52 -3.04 -12.81 -6.44
C ILE A 52 -4.14 -13.04 -7.47
N GLN A 53 -3.99 -14.02 -8.37
CA GLN A 53 -5.03 -14.36 -9.36
C GLN A 53 -6.33 -14.85 -8.72
N ASP A 54 -6.24 -15.59 -7.63
CA ASP A 54 -7.40 -16.05 -6.85
C ASP A 54 -8.11 -14.87 -6.16
N ASP A 55 -7.33 -13.90 -5.63
CA ASP A 55 -7.85 -12.70 -4.97
C ASP A 55 -8.52 -11.69 -5.94
N ILE A 56 -8.29 -11.79 -7.26
CA ILE A 56 -8.94 -10.94 -8.27
C ILE A 56 -10.45 -11.22 -8.35
N SER A 57 -10.90 -12.40 -7.95
CA SER A 57 -12.27 -12.83 -8.17
C SER A 57 -13.26 -12.05 -7.28
N PHE A 58 -14.09 -11.21 -7.92
CA PHE A 58 -15.15 -10.46 -7.27
C PHE A 58 -16.48 -11.20 -7.43
N ARG A 59 -16.90 -11.96 -6.42
CA ARG A 59 -18.16 -12.75 -6.45
C ARG A 59 -18.79 -12.86 -5.06
N GLY A 60 -20.11 -12.91 -5.03
CA GLY A 60 -20.92 -13.30 -3.87
C GLY A 60 -20.56 -12.54 -2.59
N ALA A 61 -19.97 -13.24 -1.62
CA ALA A 61 -19.64 -12.68 -0.32
C ALA A 61 -18.72 -11.44 -0.38
N THR A 62 -17.78 -11.39 -1.34
CA THR A 62 -16.86 -10.26 -1.52
C THR A 62 -17.59 -8.95 -1.81
N ALA A 63 -18.67 -9.00 -2.60
CA ALA A 63 -19.50 -7.83 -2.90
C ALA A 63 -20.22 -7.31 -1.64
N TRP A 64 -20.78 -8.20 -0.83
CA TRP A 64 -21.43 -7.82 0.43
C TRP A 64 -20.45 -7.26 1.44
N VAL A 65 -19.25 -7.85 1.55
CA VAL A 65 -18.17 -7.33 2.40
C VAL A 65 -17.77 -5.92 1.96
N LEU A 66 -17.67 -5.67 0.64
CA LEU A 66 -17.39 -4.34 0.11
C LEU A 66 -18.48 -3.35 0.47
N ILE A 67 -19.76 -3.68 0.26
CA ILE A 67 -20.88 -2.83 0.63
C ILE A 67 -20.87 -2.49 2.12
N CYS A 68 -20.73 -3.49 2.98
CA CYS A 68 -20.65 -3.27 4.44
C CYS A 68 -19.45 -2.39 4.83
N SER A 69 -18.28 -2.61 4.21
CA SER A 69 -17.09 -1.80 4.50
C SER A 69 -17.26 -0.34 4.06
N ILE A 70 -17.92 -0.08 2.92
CA ILE A 70 -18.24 1.28 2.47
C ILE A 70 -19.25 1.97 3.41
N PHE A 71 -20.27 1.25 3.88
CA PHE A 71 -21.17 1.79 4.90
C PHE A 71 -20.43 2.17 6.17
N LEU A 72 -19.54 1.29 6.69
CA LEU A 72 -18.72 1.57 7.86
C LEU A 72 -17.82 2.79 7.64
N ALA A 73 -17.17 2.89 6.47
CA ALA A 73 -16.34 4.04 6.14
C ALA A 73 -17.16 5.33 6.07
N SER A 74 -18.34 5.30 5.44
CA SER A 74 -19.23 6.45 5.34
C SER A 74 -19.74 6.90 6.71
N ILE A 75 -20.06 5.96 7.61
CA ILE A 75 -20.41 6.25 9.01
C ILE A 75 -19.21 6.87 9.73
N GLY A 76 -17.98 6.31 9.53
CA GLY A 76 -16.77 6.84 10.12
C GLY A 76 -16.45 8.26 9.67
N LEU A 77 -16.62 8.55 8.39
CA LEU A 77 -16.49 9.90 7.83
C LEU A 77 -17.55 10.87 8.39
N ASN A 78 -18.79 10.41 8.51
CA ASN A 78 -19.88 11.18 9.11
C ASN A 78 -19.62 11.46 10.59
N ALA A 79 -19.15 10.48 11.34
CA ALA A 79 -18.82 10.60 12.77
C ALA A 79 -17.48 11.27 13.04
N ASN A 80 -16.72 11.68 12.01
CA ASN A 80 -15.36 12.20 12.10
C ASN A 80 -14.41 11.27 12.90
N SER A 81 -14.56 9.96 12.73
CA SER A 81 -13.83 8.93 13.46
C SER A 81 -12.84 8.20 12.57
N THR A 82 -11.57 8.62 12.63
CA THR A 82 -10.45 7.98 11.90
C THR A 82 -10.35 6.49 12.21
N ALA A 83 -10.60 6.08 13.46
CA ALA A 83 -10.50 4.68 13.86
C ALA A 83 -11.54 3.78 13.15
N VAL A 84 -12.78 4.26 13.01
CA VAL A 84 -13.83 3.53 12.28
C VAL A 84 -13.52 3.46 10.79
N VAL A 85 -13.01 4.55 10.21
CA VAL A 85 -12.59 4.59 8.80
C VAL A 85 -11.46 3.59 8.55
N ILE A 86 -10.43 3.54 9.39
CA ILE A 86 -9.34 2.56 9.31
C ILE A 86 -9.88 1.12 9.45
N GLY A 87 -10.77 0.87 10.40
CA GLY A 87 -11.40 -0.44 10.56
C GLY A 87 -12.17 -0.89 9.31
N ALA A 88 -12.89 0.02 8.66
CA ALA A 88 -13.59 -0.24 7.42
C ALA A 88 -12.63 -0.59 6.27
N MET A 89 -11.52 0.13 6.16
CA MET A 89 -10.48 -0.11 5.15
C MET A 89 -9.85 -1.50 5.27
N LEU A 90 -9.68 -2.00 6.50
CA LEU A 90 -9.14 -3.33 6.78
C LEU A 90 -9.98 -4.45 6.20
N ILE A 91 -11.27 -4.24 6.11
CA ILE A 91 -12.25 -5.25 5.66
C ILE A 91 -12.45 -5.16 4.14
N ALA A 92 -12.15 -4.02 3.52
CA ALA A 92 -12.43 -3.78 2.11
C ALA A 92 -11.61 -4.67 1.16
N PRO A 93 -12.23 -5.42 0.24
CA PRO A 93 -11.56 -6.37 -0.65
C PRO A 93 -10.98 -5.70 -1.91
N LEU A 94 -10.57 -4.44 -1.88
CA LEU A 94 -10.08 -3.69 -3.04
C LEU A 94 -8.67 -4.11 -3.49
N MET A 95 -7.88 -4.72 -2.61
CA MET A 95 -6.48 -5.03 -2.85
C MET A 95 -6.25 -6.06 -3.97
N GLY A 96 -7.09 -7.10 -4.06
CA GLY A 96 -6.91 -8.18 -5.04
C GLY A 96 -6.82 -7.69 -6.49
N PRO A 97 -7.82 -6.97 -7.00
CA PRO A 97 -7.78 -6.42 -8.35
C PRO A 97 -6.63 -5.43 -8.61
N VAL A 98 -6.26 -4.60 -7.62
CA VAL A 98 -5.14 -3.65 -7.77
C VAL A 98 -3.81 -4.39 -7.95
N LEU A 99 -3.53 -5.37 -7.09
CA LEU A 99 -2.36 -6.24 -7.25
C LEU A 99 -2.41 -7.05 -8.54
N GLY A 100 -3.60 -7.50 -8.93
CA GLY A 100 -3.82 -8.20 -10.18
C GLY A 100 -3.44 -7.37 -11.41
N VAL A 101 -3.76 -6.07 -11.42
CA VAL A 101 -3.30 -5.14 -12.47
C VAL A 101 -1.77 -5.04 -12.49
N GLY A 102 -1.14 -4.81 -11.33
CA GLY A 102 0.32 -4.68 -11.23
C GLY A 102 1.06 -5.94 -11.69
N VAL A 103 0.64 -7.11 -11.20
CA VAL A 103 1.28 -8.39 -11.56
C VAL A 103 1.06 -8.72 -13.04
N SER A 104 -0.15 -8.56 -13.56
CA SER A 104 -0.44 -8.85 -14.97
C SER A 104 0.35 -7.97 -15.94
N LEU A 105 0.61 -6.71 -15.58
CA LEU A 105 1.53 -5.84 -16.34
C LEU A 105 2.97 -6.35 -16.26
N ALA A 106 3.43 -6.77 -15.09
CA ALA A 106 4.79 -7.26 -14.88
C ALA A 106 5.09 -8.56 -15.67
N ILE A 107 4.11 -9.49 -15.75
CA ILE A 107 4.24 -10.76 -16.46
C ILE A 107 3.68 -10.72 -17.90
N ASN A 108 3.19 -9.55 -18.35
CA ASN A 108 2.59 -9.35 -19.68
C ASN A 108 1.40 -10.30 -19.97
N ASP A 109 0.55 -10.55 -18.95
CA ASP A 109 -0.67 -11.34 -19.08
C ASP A 109 -1.90 -10.45 -19.31
N LEU A 110 -2.24 -10.24 -20.57
CA LEU A 110 -3.36 -9.39 -20.97
C LEU A 110 -4.73 -9.95 -20.55
N ALA A 111 -4.87 -11.26 -20.40
CA ALA A 111 -6.13 -11.86 -19.97
C ALA A 111 -6.42 -11.56 -18.51
N THR A 112 -5.43 -11.76 -17.64
CA THR A 112 -5.50 -11.40 -16.22
C THR A 112 -5.64 -9.88 -16.02
N LEU A 113 -4.93 -9.06 -16.82
CA LEU A 113 -5.05 -7.60 -16.80
C LEU A 113 -6.49 -7.14 -17.05
N ARG A 114 -7.10 -7.63 -18.14
CA ARG A 114 -8.49 -7.27 -18.46
C ARG A 114 -9.47 -7.68 -17.36
N ARG A 115 -9.31 -8.88 -16.81
CA ARG A 115 -10.14 -9.38 -15.72
C ARG A 115 -9.99 -8.52 -14.46
N SER A 116 -8.77 -8.15 -14.10
CA SER A 116 -8.46 -7.28 -12.96
C SER A 116 -9.07 -5.90 -13.12
N LEU A 117 -8.90 -5.26 -14.30
CA LEU A 117 -9.47 -3.94 -14.60
C LEU A 117 -11.00 -3.94 -14.55
N VAL A 118 -11.66 -4.96 -15.11
CA VAL A 118 -13.12 -5.06 -15.08
C VAL A 118 -13.62 -5.20 -13.63
N ASN A 119 -13.02 -6.12 -12.86
CA ASN A 119 -13.42 -6.33 -11.47
C ASN A 119 -13.13 -5.09 -10.61
N PHE A 120 -12.01 -4.43 -10.82
CA PHE A 120 -11.68 -3.17 -10.17
C PHE A 120 -12.70 -2.07 -10.49
N GLY A 121 -13.05 -1.91 -11.76
CA GLY A 121 -14.07 -0.94 -12.19
C GLY A 121 -15.44 -1.21 -11.57
N VAL A 122 -15.86 -2.48 -11.50
CA VAL A 122 -17.11 -2.87 -10.83
C VAL A 122 -17.07 -2.55 -9.33
N MET A 123 -15.94 -2.83 -8.65
CA MET A 123 -15.79 -2.50 -7.23
C MET A 123 -15.82 -0.99 -6.98
N VAL A 124 -15.12 -0.20 -7.81
CA VAL A 124 -15.14 1.26 -7.72
C VAL A 124 -16.57 1.80 -7.90
N LEU A 125 -17.25 1.34 -8.94
CA LEU A 125 -18.64 1.77 -9.21
C LEU A 125 -19.56 1.42 -8.04
N LEU A 126 -19.48 0.20 -7.53
CA LEU A 126 -20.28 -0.26 -6.40
C LEU A 126 -19.97 0.54 -5.13
N SER A 127 -18.69 0.87 -4.90
CA SER A 127 -18.25 1.68 -3.76
C SER A 127 -18.83 3.10 -3.82
N VAL A 128 -18.69 3.76 -4.97
CA VAL A 128 -19.22 5.12 -5.16
C VAL A 128 -20.75 5.13 -5.05
N LEU A 129 -21.43 4.14 -5.65
CA LEU A 129 -22.90 4.04 -5.57
C LEU A 129 -23.38 3.83 -4.13
N THR A 130 -22.71 2.94 -3.39
CA THR A 130 -23.04 2.67 -1.98
C THR A 130 -22.82 3.91 -1.11
N ALA A 131 -21.68 4.60 -1.28
CA ALA A 131 -21.39 5.85 -0.56
C ALA A 131 -22.38 6.96 -0.94
N PHE A 132 -22.68 7.13 -2.22
CA PHE A 132 -23.70 8.07 -2.69
C PHE A 132 -25.06 7.82 -2.02
N LEU A 133 -25.50 6.56 -2.01
CA LEU A 133 -26.78 6.19 -1.39
C LEU A 133 -26.78 6.51 0.11
N PHE A 134 -25.68 6.21 0.80
CA PHE A 134 -25.54 6.53 2.23
C PHE A 134 -25.66 8.03 2.48
N PHE A 135 -24.90 8.87 1.79
CA PHE A 135 -24.90 10.31 2.00
C PHE A 135 -26.17 11.01 1.48
N ALA A 136 -26.85 10.42 0.51
CA ALA A 136 -28.18 10.89 0.07
C ALA A 136 -29.25 10.64 1.14
N LEU A 137 -29.16 9.52 1.88
CA LEU A 137 -30.10 9.17 2.94
C LEU A 137 -29.75 9.85 4.29
N PHE A 138 -28.45 10.02 4.56
CA PHE A 138 -27.92 10.57 5.80
C PHE A 138 -26.99 11.77 5.52
N PRO A 139 -27.55 12.93 5.14
CA PRO A 139 -26.75 14.09 4.81
C PRO A 139 -25.93 14.56 6.03
N LEU A 140 -24.67 14.87 5.80
CA LEU A 140 -23.78 15.50 6.80
C LEU A 140 -24.31 16.91 7.13
N ARG A 141 -24.31 17.25 8.42
CA ARG A 141 -24.64 18.61 8.86
C ARG A 141 -23.45 19.57 8.67
N GLU A 142 -22.23 19.06 8.82
CA GLU A 142 -20.98 19.80 8.66
C GLU A 142 -19.93 18.91 7.96
N GLU A 143 -19.06 19.50 7.15
CA GLU A 143 -17.97 18.79 6.50
C GLU A 143 -16.97 18.34 7.55
N SER A 144 -16.71 17.04 7.66
CA SER A 144 -15.73 16.50 8.60
C SER A 144 -14.31 16.79 8.13
N SER A 145 -13.38 16.97 9.09
CA SER A 145 -11.95 17.16 8.79
C SER A 145 -11.35 15.97 8.01
N GLU A 146 -11.86 14.76 8.25
CA GLU A 146 -11.49 13.55 7.52
C GLU A 146 -11.88 13.63 6.03
N LEU A 147 -13.03 14.22 5.71
CA LEU A 147 -13.47 14.45 4.33
C LEU A 147 -12.59 15.49 3.63
N LEU A 148 -12.32 16.63 4.29
CA LEU A 148 -11.50 17.70 3.75
C LEU A 148 -10.07 17.24 3.45
N ALA A 149 -9.48 16.40 4.29
CA ALA A 149 -8.17 15.82 4.08
C ALA A 149 -8.05 14.95 2.82
N ARG A 150 -9.19 14.52 2.21
CA ARG A 150 -9.22 13.64 1.04
C ARG A 150 -9.52 14.32 -0.28
N VAL A 151 -9.54 15.64 -0.31
CA VAL A 151 -9.85 16.44 -1.51
C VAL A 151 -8.62 17.04 -2.16
N SER A 152 -7.55 17.24 -1.37
CA SER A 152 -6.32 17.89 -1.83
C SER A 152 -5.14 16.93 -1.75
N PRO A 153 -4.72 16.35 -2.90
CA PRO A 153 -3.56 15.46 -2.94
C PRO A 153 -2.28 16.22 -2.59
N ASP A 154 -1.43 15.60 -1.74
CA ASP A 154 -0.12 16.11 -1.34
C ASP A 154 0.98 15.16 -1.85
N ILE A 155 2.20 15.67 -1.98
CA ILE A 155 3.40 14.87 -2.31
C ILE A 155 3.64 13.75 -1.29
N ARG A 156 3.17 13.92 -0.07
CA ARG A 156 3.23 12.92 1.00
C ARG A 156 2.42 11.68 0.65
N ASP A 157 1.27 11.85 0.02
CA ASP A 157 0.40 10.74 -0.40
C ASP A 157 1.11 9.87 -1.44
N VAL A 158 1.82 10.49 -2.39
CA VAL A 158 2.64 9.79 -3.40
C VAL A 158 3.76 8.96 -2.73
N LEU A 159 4.44 9.52 -1.72
CA LEU A 159 5.49 8.80 -1.00
C LEU A 159 4.90 7.64 -0.17
N ILE A 160 3.75 7.84 0.48
CA ILE A 160 3.05 6.80 1.23
C ILE A 160 2.63 5.67 0.29
N ALA A 161 2.05 6.00 -0.87
CA ALA A 161 1.64 5.01 -1.87
C ALA A 161 2.85 4.21 -2.40
N PHE A 162 3.97 4.88 -2.71
CA PHE A 162 5.18 4.22 -3.19
C PHE A 162 5.79 3.27 -2.16
N PHE A 163 6.07 3.73 -0.94
CA PHE A 163 6.67 2.89 0.10
C PHE A 163 5.69 1.84 0.62
N GLY A 164 4.41 2.15 0.71
CA GLY A 164 3.35 1.22 1.07
C GLY A 164 3.22 0.09 0.04
N GLY A 165 3.21 0.42 -1.24
CA GLY A 165 3.18 -0.54 -2.34
C GLY A 165 4.41 -1.45 -2.37
N LEU A 166 5.61 -0.88 -2.17
CA LEU A 166 6.85 -1.65 -2.07
C LEU A 166 6.82 -2.62 -0.89
N ALA A 167 6.41 -2.16 0.29
CA ALA A 167 6.30 -2.99 1.48
C ALA A 167 5.28 -4.14 1.27
N LEU A 168 4.15 -3.86 0.60
CA LEU A 168 3.15 -4.87 0.29
C LEU A 168 3.69 -5.97 -0.61
N ILE A 169 4.37 -5.62 -1.71
CA ILE A 169 4.93 -6.61 -2.64
C ILE A 169 5.94 -7.49 -1.92
N ILE A 170 6.85 -6.90 -1.14
CA ILE A 170 7.83 -7.65 -0.35
C ILE A 170 7.15 -8.62 0.61
N ALA A 171 6.11 -8.18 1.30
CA ALA A 171 5.38 -9.02 2.24
C ALA A 171 4.59 -10.13 1.56
N ARG A 172 4.00 -9.85 0.40
CA ARG A 172 3.20 -10.80 -0.36
C ARG A 172 4.05 -11.91 -0.98
N THR A 173 5.31 -11.62 -1.32
CA THR A 173 6.23 -12.60 -1.89
C THR A 173 6.82 -13.54 -0.84
N LYS A 174 6.76 -13.22 0.45
CA LYS A 174 7.32 -14.04 1.52
C LYS A 174 6.50 -15.32 1.73
N LYS A 175 7.18 -16.45 1.84
CA LYS A 175 6.57 -17.74 2.19
C LYS A 175 5.95 -17.66 3.59
N GLY A 176 4.64 -17.83 3.70
CA GLY A 176 3.91 -17.85 4.98
C GLY A 176 2.82 -16.79 5.06
N THR A 177 1.65 -17.21 5.44
CA THR A 177 0.36 -16.52 5.25
C THR A 177 0.12 -15.29 6.12
N ILE A 178 0.90 -15.04 7.17
CA ILE A 178 0.58 -14.02 8.19
C ILE A 178 0.89 -12.59 7.70
N ALA A 179 1.83 -12.44 6.78
CA ALA A 179 2.25 -11.14 6.27
C ALA A 179 1.18 -10.45 5.40
N SER A 180 0.32 -11.21 4.71
CA SER A 180 -0.66 -10.66 3.75
C SER A 180 -1.77 -9.83 4.38
N VAL A 181 -2.16 -10.11 5.62
CA VAL A 181 -3.25 -9.41 6.30
C VAL A 181 -2.81 -8.02 6.78
N ILE A 182 -1.62 -7.90 7.36
CA ILE A 182 -1.13 -6.64 7.95
C ILE A 182 -0.82 -5.60 6.86
N PHE A 183 -0.34 -6.02 5.69
CA PHE A 183 0.07 -5.13 4.61
C PHE A 183 -1.07 -4.73 3.66
N GLY A 184 -2.11 -5.54 3.56
CA GLY A 184 -3.36 -5.15 2.90
C GLY A 184 -4.00 -3.91 3.52
N VAL A 185 -3.74 -3.71 4.81
CA VAL A 185 -4.16 -2.56 5.59
C VAL A 185 -3.59 -1.24 5.07
N ALA A 186 -2.28 -1.20 4.82
CA ALA A 186 -1.60 0.05 4.47
C ALA A 186 -2.06 0.61 3.10
N ILE A 187 -2.40 -0.26 2.13
CA ILE A 187 -2.85 0.17 0.80
C ILE A 187 -4.36 0.36 0.74
N ALA A 188 -5.14 -0.47 1.43
CA ALA A 188 -6.57 -0.23 1.56
C ALA A 188 -6.85 1.12 2.26
N THR A 189 -5.92 1.61 3.10
CA THR A 189 -6.04 2.92 3.76
C THR A 189 -6.03 4.09 2.79
N ALA A 190 -5.42 3.96 1.64
CA ALA A 190 -5.30 5.04 0.66
C ALA A 190 -6.51 5.12 -0.31
N LEU A 191 -7.04 3.97 -0.75
CA LEU A 191 -8.02 3.91 -1.85
C LEU A 191 -9.48 4.14 -1.44
N MET A 192 -9.88 3.67 -0.26
CA MET A 192 -11.30 3.63 0.12
C MET A 192 -11.89 4.99 0.50
N PRO A 193 -11.23 5.85 1.32
CA PRO A 193 -11.80 7.13 1.70
C PRO A 193 -12.03 8.09 0.53
N PRO A 194 -11.12 8.20 -0.47
CA PRO A 194 -11.39 9.00 -1.65
C PRO A 194 -12.66 8.57 -2.40
N LEU A 195 -12.94 7.25 -2.51
CA LEU A 195 -14.16 6.74 -3.14
C LEU A 195 -15.42 7.14 -2.36
N CYS A 196 -15.38 7.06 -1.02
CA CYS A 196 -16.48 7.53 -0.18
C CYS A 196 -16.69 9.05 -0.33
N THR A 197 -15.60 9.82 -0.42
CA THR A 197 -15.64 11.28 -0.63
C THR A 197 -16.21 11.64 -2.01
N VAL A 198 -15.91 10.86 -3.05
CA VAL A 198 -16.58 11.01 -4.37
C VAL A 198 -18.09 10.77 -4.25
N GLY A 199 -18.50 9.72 -3.54
CA GLY A 199 -19.92 9.44 -3.30
C GLY A 199 -20.61 10.58 -2.54
N TYR A 200 -19.97 11.15 -1.52
CA TYR A 200 -20.44 12.32 -0.80
C TYR A 200 -20.59 13.55 -1.72
N ALA A 201 -19.55 13.85 -2.48
CA ALA A 201 -19.54 14.99 -3.39
C ALA A 201 -20.63 14.90 -4.46
N LEU A 202 -20.89 13.71 -4.99
CA LEU A 202 -21.98 13.46 -5.94
C LEU A 202 -23.36 13.64 -5.29
N ALA A 203 -23.52 13.19 -4.04
CA ALA A 203 -24.78 13.37 -3.29
C ALA A 203 -25.10 14.85 -3.04
N HIS A 204 -24.09 15.71 -2.93
CA HIS A 204 -24.23 17.15 -2.70
C HIS A 204 -24.05 17.98 -3.99
N SER A 205 -23.99 17.34 -5.16
CA SER A 205 -23.81 17.98 -6.48
C SER A 205 -22.56 18.89 -6.56
N ASN A 206 -21.52 18.59 -5.78
CA ASN A 206 -20.26 19.35 -5.74
C ASN A 206 -19.20 18.70 -6.64
N LEU A 207 -19.25 19.01 -7.94
CA LEU A 207 -18.38 18.43 -8.95
C LEU A 207 -16.87 18.72 -8.73
N PRO A 208 -16.45 19.95 -8.33
CA PRO A 208 -15.03 20.21 -8.02
C PRO A 208 -14.50 19.33 -6.91
N TYR A 209 -15.30 19.06 -5.88
CA TYR A 209 -14.95 18.21 -4.75
C TYR A 209 -14.80 16.74 -5.18
N ALA A 210 -15.71 16.27 -6.04
CA ALA A 210 -15.63 14.93 -6.63
C ALA A 210 -14.37 14.74 -7.47
N LEU A 211 -13.98 15.75 -8.27
CA LEU A 211 -12.77 15.71 -9.09
C LEU A 211 -11.48 15.72 -8.22
N GLY A 212 -11.46 16.49 -7.14
CA GLY A 212 -10.35 16.48 -6.17
C GLY A 212 -10.16 15.10 -5.55
N ALA A 213 -11.22 14.48 -5.04
CA ALA A 213 -11.18 13.15 -4.46
C ALA A 213 -10.82 12.05 -5.49
N LEU A 214 -11.28 12.18 -6.74
CA LEU A 214 -10.89 11.30 -7.84
C LEU A 214 -9.40 11.43 -8.22
N SER A 215 -8.85 12.64 -8.17
CA SER A 215 -7.43 12.86 -8.43
C SER A 215 -6.55 12.20 -7.38
N LEU A 216 -6.93 12.28 -6.10
CA LEU A 216 -6.26 11.59 -5.00
C LEU A 216 -6.33 10.06 -5.19
N PHE A 217 -7.51 9.55 -5.50
CA PHE A 217 -7.69 8.13 -5.81
C PHE A 217 -6.81 7.64 -6.97
N ALA A 218 -6.60 8.49 -7.99
CA ALA A 218 -5.76 8.15 -9.13
C ALA A 218 -4.26 8.14 -8.79
N ILE A 219 -3.82 8.94 -7.81
CA ILE A 219 -2.43 8.97 -7.31
C ILE A 219 -2.13 7.74 -6.46
N ASP A 220 -3.08 7.33 -5.63
CA ASP A 220 -2.96 6.19 -4.72
C ASP A 220 -3.06 4.82 -5.44
N ARG A 221 -3.31 4.84 -6.74
CA ARG A 221 -3.46 3.66 -7.60
C ARG A 221 -2.10 3.21 -8.17
#